data_9230f84934e4abf01a1587f767556a04
#
_entry.id   9230f84934e4abf01a1587f767556a04
#
_cell.length_a   1.000
_cell.length_b   1.000
_cell.length_c   1.000
_cell.angle_alpha   90.00
_cell.angle_beta   90.00
_cell.angle_gamma   90.00
#
_symmetry.space_group_name_H-M   'P 1'
#
loop_
_entity.id
_entity.type
_entity.pdbx_description
1 polymer ?
#
loop_
_entity_poly.entity_id
_entity_poly.type
_entity_poly.pdbx_seq_one_letter_code
_entity_poly.pdbx_strand_id
1 'polypeptide(L)'
;MKKAILPAIIIFVLALVVAVGSQTFLGACVHEDGSFGACHWASRALLGVGGLLAALALAALVVPSARLGLYIAMALTCVLGILTPGTLIALCQMATMRCRALMQPATTILFALSLAASAVGAWLSCREAR
;
A
#
# COMPACT_ATOMS: atom_id res chain seq x y z
N MET A 1 -12.26 17.51 -13.33
CA MET A 1 -11.46 17.70 -12.11
C MET A 1 -11.96 16.85 -10.94
N LYS A 2 -13.25 16.89 -10.61
CA LYS A 2 -13.79 16.14 -9.48
C LYS A 2 -13.64 14.61 -9.64
N LYS A 3 -13.72 14.09 -10.86
CA LYS A 3 -13.61 12.64 -11.13
C LYS A 3 -12.23 12.08 -10.85
N ALA A 4 -11.19 12.85 -11.12
CA ALA A 4 -9.81 12.42 -10.88
C ALA A 4 -9.38 12.54 -9.40
N ILE A 5 -10.16 13.23 -8.57
CA ILE A 5 -9.90 13.38 -7.14
C ILE A 5 -10.36 12.14 -6.38
N LEU A 6 -11.47 11.53 -6.81
CA LEU A 6 -12.05 10.39 -6.12
C LEU A 6 -11.08 9.21 -5.96
N PRO A 7 -10.35 8.76 -7.01
CA PRO A 7 -9.35 7.70 -6.84
C PRO A 7 -8.26 8.06 -5.83
N ALA A 8 -7.82 9.32 -5.80
CA ALA A 8 -6.79 9.75 -4.85
C ALA A 8 -7.27 9.62 -3.41
N ILE A 9 -8.52 9.98 -3.13
CA ILE A 9 -9.12 9.85 -1.79
C ILE A 9 -9.20 8.36 -1.41
N ILE A 10 -9.64 7.51 -2.32
CA ILE A 10 -9.72 6.05 -2.09
C ILE A 10 -8.34 5.49 -1.77
N ILE A 11 -7.32 5.84 -2.55
CA ILE A 11 -5.94 5.39 -2.35
C ILE A 11 -5.42 5.87 -0.99
N PHE A 12 -5.70 7.12 -0.63
CA PHE A 12 -5.27 7.68 0.64
C PHE A 12 -5.84 6.90 1.82
N VAL A 13 -7.14 6.59 1.78
CA VAL A 13 -7.80 5.80 2.83
C VAL A 13 -7.21 4.39 2.90
N LEU A 14 -7.04 3.73 1.75
CA LEU A 14 -6.44 2.38 1.69
C LEU A 14 -5.00 2.38 2.21
N ALA A 15 -4.23 3.41 1.87
CA ALA A 15 -2.85 3.56 2.34
C ALA A 15 -2.78 3.72 3.87
N LEU A 16 -3.70 4.51 4.43
CA LEU A 16 -3.79 4.65 5.89
C LEU A 16 -4.18 3.34 6.56
N VAL A 17 -5.10 2.58 5.97
CA VAL A 17 -5.49 1.27 6.48
C VAL A 17 -4.29 0.33 6.49
N VAL A 18 -3.49 0.31 5.42
CA VAL A 18 -2.28 -0.51 5.36
C VAL A 18 -1.27 -0.06 6.42
N ALA A 19 -0.99 1.23 6.50
CA ALA A 19 0.01 1.76 7.43
C ALA A 19 -0.34 1.49 8.89
N VAL A 20 -1.57 1.81 9.28
CA VAL A 20 -2.05 1.60 10.66
C VAL A 20 -2.28 0.11 10.92
N GLY A 21 -2.91 -0.59 9.98
CA GLY A 21 -3.22 -2.00 10.11
C GLY A 21 -1.98 -2.87 10.27
N SER A 22 -0.90 -2.57 9.56
CA SER A 22 0.35 -3.32 9.67
C SER A 22 0.99 -3.23 11.06
N GLN A 23 0.65 -2.19 11.82
CA GLN A 23 1.16 -1.99 13.18
C GLN A 23 0.19 -2.45 14.27
N THR A 24 -1.06 -2.74 13.92
CA THR A 24 -2.11 -3.11 14.87
C THR A 24 -2.63 -4.53 14.58
N PHE A 25 -3.76 -4.64 13.88
CA PHE A 25 -4.44 -5.92 13.70
C PHE A 25 -3.82 -6.83 12.62
N LEU A 26 -3.05 -6.26 11.70
CA LEU A 26 -2.24 -7.02 10.74
C LEU A 26 -0.80 -7.22 11.23
N GLY A 27 -0.54 -6.90 12.47
CA GLY A 27 0.79 -6.87 13.06
C GLY A 27 1.54 -8.19 13.01
N ALA A 28 2.86 -8.08 12.99
CA ALA A 28 3.77 -9.22 12.95
C ALA A 28 3.70 -10.04 14.22
N CYS A 29 4.00 -11.34 14.10
CA CYS A 29 4.12 -12.23 15.23
C CYS A 29 5.30 -11.80 16.10
N VAL A 30 5.08 -11.69 17.42
CA VAL A 30 6.15 -11.47 18.38
C VAL A 30 6.57 -12.83 18.92
N HIS A 31 7.85 -13.16 18.82
CA HIS A 31 8.38 -14.38 19.41
C HIS A 31 8.45 -14.24 20.93
N GLU A 32 8.21 -15.32 21.66
CA GLU A 32 8.17 -15.34 23.12
C GLU A 32 9.49 -14.88 23.77
N ASP A 33 10.61 -15.06 23.07
CA ASP A 33 11.93 -14.64 23.53
C ASP A 33 12.23 -13.15 23.26
N GLY A 34 11.26 -12.41 22.71
CA GLY A 34 11.42 -10.99 22.38
C GLY A 34 12.21 -10.71 21.12
N SER A 35 12.64 -11.75 20.39
CA SER A 35 13.34 -11.55 19.11
C SER A 35 12.37 -11.11 18.02
N PHE A 36 12.82 -10.22 17.13
CA PHE A 36 12.03 -9.74 16.01
C PHE A 36 12.30 -10.62 14.79
N GLY A 37 11.27 -11.29 14.29
CA GLY A 37 11.35 -12.08 13.08
C GLY A 37 11.25 -11.25 11.82
N ALA A 38 11.39 -11.91 10.66
CA ALA A 38 11.24 -11.27 9.35
C ALA A 38 9.89 -10.57 9.19
N CYS A 39 8.84 -11.09 9.82
CA CYS A 39 7.50 -10.49 9.81
C CYS A 39 7.49 -9.08 10.42
N HIS A 40 8.28 -8.86 11.46
CA HIS A 40 8.39 -7.52 12.07
C HIS A 40 8.97 -6.52 11.07
N TRP A 41 10.03 -6.90 10.37
CA TRP A 41 10.65 -6.04 9.36
C TRP A 41 9.73 -5.83 8.16
N ALA A 42 8.98 -6.85 7.75
CA ALA A 42 7.95 -6.73 6.71
C ALA A 42 6.87 -5.72 7.13
N SER A 43 6.42 -5.78 8.39
CA SER A 43 5.45 -4.84 8.95
C SER A 43 5.98 -3.41 8.92
N ARG A 44 7.24 -3.20 9.27
CA ARG A 44 7.89 -1.88 9.22
C ARG A 44 8.02 -1.37 7.79
N ALA A 45 8.39 -2.25 6.86
CA ALA A 45 8.47 -1.92 5.44
C ALA A 45 7.10 -1.51 4.89
N LEU A 46 6.04 -2.23 5.28
CA LEU A 46 4.66 -1.91 4.88
C LEU A 46 4.21 -0.56 5.44
N LEU A 47 4.63 -0.21 6.64
CA LEU A 47 4.38 1.12 7.20
C LEU A 47 5.00 2.20 6.31
N GLY A 48 6.25 2.00 5.91
CA GLY A 48 6.95 2.93 5.02
C GLY A 48 6.29 3.05 3.65
N VAL A 49 5.96 1.93 3.03
CA VAL A 49 5.30 1.89 1.72
C VAL A 49 3.90 2.51 1.78
N GLY A 50 3.13 2.16 2.82
CA GLY A 50 1.81 2.75 3.05
C GLY A 50 1.87 4.25 3.29
N GLY A 51 2.85 4.70 4.07
CA GLY A 51 3.08 6.13 4.32
C GLY A 51 3.46 6.88 3.05
N LEU A 52 4.34 6.29 2.23
CA LEU A 52 4.71 6.87 0.94
C LEU A 52 3.50 6.96 0.01
N LEU A 53 2.69 5.91 -0.06
CA LEU A 53 1.49 5.88 -0.89
C LEU A 53 0.49 6.95 -0.43
N ALA A 54 0.30 7.11 0.87
CA ALA A 54 -0.55 8.15 1.44
C ALA A 54 -0.04 9.56 1.09
N ALA A 55 1.27 9.78 1.18
CA ALA A 55 1.89 11.06 0.82
C ALA A 55 1.70 11.37 -0.66
N LEU A 56 1.87 10.38 -1.53
CA LEU A 56 1.66 10.54 -2.98
C LEU A 56 0.19 10.86 -3.29
N ALA A 57 -0.75 10.20 -2.62
CA ALA A 57 -2.17 10.47 -2.78
C ALA A 57 -2.52 11.89 -2.34
N LEU A 58 -1.97 12.34 -1.21
CA LEU A 58 -2.15 13.71 -0.73
C LEU A 58 -1.57 14.73 -1.71
N ALA A 59 -0.39 14.47 -2.24
CA ALA A 59 0.24 15.32 -3.26
C ALA A 59 -0.64 15.40 -4.52
N ALA A 60 -1.26 14.31 -4.92
CA ALA A 60 -2.18 14.29 -6.07
C ALA A 60 -3.44 15.13 -5.83
N LEU A 61 -3.87 15.28 -4.58
CA LEU A 61 -4.98 16.15 -4.23
C LEU A 61 -4.59 17.64 -4.28
N VAL A 62 -3.35 17.94 -3.86
CA VAL A 62 -2.86 19.33 -3.76
C VAL A 62 -2.35 19.86 -5.10
N VAL A 63 -1.66 19.03 -5.90
CA VAL A 63 -1.01 19.47 -7.14
C VAL A 63 -1.70 18.82 -8.35
N PRO A 64 -2.69 19.51 -8.94
CA PRO A 64 -3.42 18.94 -10.09
C PRO A 64 -2.58 18.83 -11.36
N SER A 65 -1.56 19.65 -11.53
CA SER A 65 -0.70 19.64 -12.73
C SER A 65 0.17 18.40 -12.84
N ALA A 66 0.57 17.80 -11.70
CA ALA A 66 1.41 16.61 -11.65
C ALA A 66 0.63 15.33 -11.40
N ARG A 67 -0.68 15.38 -11.45
CA ARG A 67 -1.57 14.27 -11.03
C ARG A 67 -1.32 12.99 -11.81
N LEU A 68 -1.10 13.07 -13.12
CA LEU A 68 -0.83 11.89 -13.94
C LEU A 68 0.47 11.18 -13.49
N GLY A 69 1.54 11.94 -13.31
CA GLY A 69 2.81 11.39 -12.83
C GLY A 69 2.69 10.78 -11.44
N LEU A 70 1.91 11.43 -10.57
CA LEU A 70 1.68 10.92 -9.21
C LEU A 70 0.89 9.61 -9.21
N TYR A 71 -0.10 9.45 -10.09
CA TYR A 71 -0.82 8.19 -10.22
C TYR A 71 0.07 7.06 -10.74
N ILE A 72 0.98 7.36 -11.68
CA ILE A 72 1.96 6.38 -12.14
C ILE A 72 2.89 5.97 -10.98
N ALA A 73 3.36 6.95 -10.20
CA ALA A 73 4.20 6.68 -9.03
C ALA A 73 3.46 5.83 -7.99
N MET A 74 2.18 6.12 -7.74
CA MET A 74 1.35 5.34 -6.84
C MET A 74 1.17 3.90 -7.33
N ALA A 75 0.99 3.68 -8.64
CA ALA A 75 0.89 2.35 -9.22
C ALA A 75 2.17 1.55 -8.99
N LEU A 76 3.33 2.15 -9.22
CA LEU A 76 4.63 1.51 -8.96
C LEU A 76 4.82 1.20 -7.48
N THR A 77 4.41 2.10 -6.60
CA THR A 77 4.46 1.91 -5.15
C THR A 77 3.56 0.75 -4.72
N CYS A 78 2.39 0.59 -5.33
CA CYS A 78 1.48 -0.53 -5.07
C CYS A 78 2.10 -1.87 -5.47
N VAL A 79 2.77 -1.93 -6.63
CA VAL A 79 3.49 -3.13 -7.07
C VAL A 79 4.57 -3.49 -6.05
N LEU A 80 5.34 -2.50 -5.60
CA LEU A 80 6.36 -2.70 -4.57
C LEU A 80 5.72 -3.22 -3.27
N GLY A 81 4.58 -2.66 -2.88
CA GLY A 81 3.84 -3.09 -1.69
C GLY A 81 3.36 -4.54 -1.77
N ILE A 82 2.91 -4.98 -2.94
CA ILE A 82 2.51 -6.38 -3.17
C ILE A 82 3.71 -7.31 -3.07
N LEU A 83 4.86 -6.90 -3.60
CA LEU A 83 6.08 -7.71 -3.59
C LEU A 83 6.78 -7.73 -2.23
N THR A 84 6.53 -6.74 -1.36
CA THR A 84 7.23 -6.63 -0.07
C THR A 84 7.02 -7.86 0.81
N PRO A 85 5.77 -8.30 1.13
CA PRO A 85 5.59 -9.51 1.91
C PRO A 85 5.74 -10.76 1.03
N GLY A 86 6.66 -11.62 1.41
CA GLY A 86 6.86 -12.92 0.77
C GLY A 86 7.91 -12.95 -0.34
N THR A 87 8.10 -11.87 -1.08
CA THR A 87 9.09 -11.82 -2.18
C THR A 87 10.34 -11.07 -1.77
N LEU A 88 10.21 -9.83 -1.31
CA LEU A 88 11.34 -9.01 -0.86
C LEU A 88 11.77 -9.38 0.56
N ILE A 89 10.80 -9.64 1.43
CA ILE A 89 11.04 -10.06 2.81
C ILE A 89 10.33 -11.38 3.01
N ALA A 90 11.10 -12.45 3.23
CA ALA A 90 10.54 -13.78 3.44
C ALA A 90 9.70 -13.79 4.73
N LEU A 91 8.45 -14.20 4.62
CA LEU A 91 7.56 -14.35 5.76
C LEU A 91 7.77 -15.70 6.44
N CYS A 92 7.19 -15.87 7.62
CA CYS A 92 7.22 -17.13 8.35
C CYS A 92 6.75 -18.28 7.48
N GLN A 93 7.48 -19.39 7.50
CA GLN A 93 7.20 -20.54 6.63
C GLN A 93 5.94 -21.31 7.01
N MET A 94 5.48 -21.19 8.26
CA MET A 94 4.27 -21.83 8.72
C MET A 94 3.02 -21.13 8.20
N ALA A 95 2.18 -21.84 7.45
CA ALA A 95 0.94 -21.31 6.87
C ALA A 95 -0.09 -20.93 7.95
N THR A 96 0.05 -21.44 9.18
CA THR A 96 -0.83 -21.13 10.31
C THR A 96 -0.45 -19.84 11.02
N MET A 97 0.74 -19.28 10.73
CA MET A 97 1.19 -18.04 11.36
C MET A 97 0.42 -16.84 10.82
N ARG A 98 0.15 -15.90 11.72
CA ARG A 98 -0.65 -14.70 11.47
C ARG A 98 -0.12 -13.87 10.29
N CYS A 99 1.21 -13.79 10.16
CA CYS A 99 1.86 -13.04 9.07
C CYS A 99 1.48 -13.58 7.71
N ARG A 100 1.47 -14.90 7.55
CA ARG A 100 1.19 -15.53 6.27
C ARG A 100 -0.30 -15.73 6.02
N ALA A 101 -1.07 -15.99 7.08
CA ALA A 101 -2.50 -16.26 6.97
C ALA A 101 -3.34 -15.00 6.84
N LEU A 102 -2.91 -13.88 7.47
CA LEU A 102 -3.69 -12.66 7.54
C LEU A 102 -2.99 -11.48 6.86
N MET A 103 -1.72 -11.21 7.19
CA MET A 103 -1.03 -10.02 6.71
C MET A 103 -0.78 -10.07 5.20
N GLN A 104 -0.28 -11.18 4.68
CA GLN A 104 0.05 -11.29 3.25
C GLN A 104 -1.18 -11.15 2.35
N PRO A 105 -2.27 -11.93 2.52
CA PRO A 105 -3.44 -11.77 1.65
C PRO A 105 -4.13 -10.42 1.83
N ALA A 106 -4.21 -9.91 3.06
CA ALA A 106 -4.86 -8.63 3.31
C ALA A 106 -4.12 -7.47 2.64
N THR A 107 -2.80 -7.40 2.80
CA THR A 107 -2.00 -6.34 2.17
C THR A 107 -1.99 -6.47 0.66
N THR A 108 -1.94 -7.69 0.12
CA THR A 108 -2.02 -7.93 -1.32
C THR A 108 -3.33 -7.40 -1.90
N ILE A 109 -4.46 -7.68 -1.25
CA ILE A 109 -5.77 -7.21 -1.67
C ILE A 109 -5.83 -5.67 -1.61
N LEU A 110 -5.37 -5.08 -0.52
CA LEU A 110 -5.39 -3.62 -0.34
C LEU A 110 -4.54 -2.91 -1.40
N PHE A 111 -3.34 -3.42 -1.67
CA PHE A 111 -2.47 -2.84 -2.70
C PHE A 111 -3.00 -3.09 -4.12
N ALA A 112 -3.64 -4.23 -4.36
CA ALA A 112 -4.28 -4.52 -5.65
C ALA A 112 -5.44 -3.53 -5.92
N LEU A 113 -6.26 -3.24 -4.92
CA LEU A 113 -7.33 -2.24 -5.01
C LEU A 113 -6.75 -0.84 -5.25
N SER A 114 -5.67 -0.50 -4.55
CA SER A 114 -4.98 0.78 -4.74
C SER A 114 -4.37 0.88 -6.14
N LEU A 115 -3.82 -0.21 -6.65
CA LEU A 115 -3.28 -0.27 -8.01
C LEU A 115 -4.38 -0.02 -9.05
N ALA A 116 -5.53 -0.67 -8.90
CA ALA A 116 -6.68 -0.47 -9.77
C ALA A 116 -7.16 0.99 -9.72
N ALA A 117 -7.27 1.56 -8.52
CA ALA A 117 -7.64 2.96 -8.34
C ALA A 117 -6.62 3.91 -8.97
N SER A 118 -5.33 3.60 -8.87
CA SER A 118 -4.25 4.38 -9.50
C SER A 118 -4.36 4.35 -11.02
N ALA A 119 -4.64 3.18 -11.59
CA ALA A 119 -4.81 3.04 -13.04
C ALA A 119 -6.02 3.85 -13.54
N VAL A 120 -7.14 3.79 -12.83
CA VAL A 120 -8.34 4.58 -13.15
C VAL A 120 -8.04 6.07 -13.02
N GLY A 121 -7.35 6.46 -11.97
CA GLY A 121 -6.95 7.86 -11.74
C GLY A 121 -6.04 8.39 -12.85
N ALA A 122 -5.06 7.60 -13.27
CA ALA A 122 -4.16 7.95 -14.37
C ALA A 122 -4.94 8.12 -15.67
N TRP A 123 -5.86 7.20 -15.95
CA TRP A 123 -6.70 7.26 -17.15
C TRP A 123 -7.59 8.51 -17.17
N LEU A 124 -8.26 8.79 -16.05
CA LEU A 124 -9.09 10.00 -15.91
C LEU A 124 -8.26 11.28 -16.05
N SER A 125 -7.07 11.31 -15.44
CA SER A 125 -6.17 12.47 -15.54
C SER A 125 -5.69 12.67 -16.99
N CYS A 126 -5.43 11.59 -17.69
CA CYS A 126 -5.04 11.63 -19.11
C CYS A 126 -6.19 12.19 -19.96
N ARG A 127 -7.43 11.78 -19.70
CA ARG A 127 -8.61 12.29 -20.41
C ARG A 127 -8.86 13.78 -20.14
N GLU A 128 -8.68 14.19 -18.89
CA GLU A 128 -8.86 15.62 -18.52
C GLU A 128 -7.78 16.52 -19.16
N ALA A 129 -6.58 15.98 -19.39
CA ALA A 129 -5.49 16.71 -20.03
C ALA A 129 -5.68 16.87 -21.54
N ARG A 130 -6.55 16.08 -22.17
CA ARG A 130 -6.92 16.19 -23.57
C ARG A 130 -8.12 17.15 -23.71
#